data_44e2376a39f91393f9df1e2aabe2b96f
#
_entry.id   44e2376a39f91393f9df1e2aabe2b96f
#
_cell.length_a   1.000
_cell.length_b   1.000
_cell.length_c   1.000
_cell.angle_alpha   90.00
_cell.angle_beta   90.00
_cell.angle_gamma   90.00
#
_symmetry.space_group_name_H-M   'P 1'
#
loop_
_entity.id
_entity.type
_entity.pdbx_description
1 polymer ?
#
loop_
_entity_poly.entity_id
_entity_poly.type
_entity_poly.pdbx_seq_one_letter_code
_entity_poly.pdbx_strand_id
1 'polypeptide(L)'
;NGGLLVQDNDIAKVTERDLKVVSKREPNPEEVKNCLFAWKVCKYVKSNAIVYTKNSQTIGIGAGQMSRIDSAQIAASKARERGFDTEGCCMASDAFFPFRDGIDAAAKIGITSVIQPGGSMRDQEVIDAANEAGIAMVFTGIRHFRH
;
A
#
# COMPACT_ATOMS: atom_id res chain seq x y z
N ASN A 1 0.51 9.09 34.50
CA ASN A 1 0.04 9.51 33.20
C ASN A 1 -1.10 8.59 32.75
N GLY A 2 -2.35 8.92 33.14
CA GLY A 2 -3.53 8.14 32.77
C GLY A 2 -4.21 8.73 31.56
N GLY A 3 -3.77 8.35 30.34
CA GLY A 3 -4.45 8.68 29.11
C GLY A 3 -5.07 7.41 28.51
N LEU A 4 -6.26 7.55 27.91
CA LEU A 4 -6.92 6.51 27.15
C LEU A 4 -7.01 6.96 25.70
N LEU A 5 -6.42 6.19 24.78
CA LEU A 5 -6.61 6.38 23.34
C LEU A 5 -7.89 5.65 22.92
N VAL A 6 -8.87 6.41 22.44
CA VAL A 6 -10.14 5.86 21.95
C VAL A 6 -10.19 6.04 20.44
N GLN A 7 -10.52 4.97 19.74
CA GLN A 7 -10.68 4.95 18.29
C GLN A 7 -11.96 4.20 17.94
N ASP A 8 -12.76 4.77 17.04
CA ASP A 8 -13.92 4.08 16.49
C ASP A 8 -13.51 2.88 15.63
N ASN A 9 -14.40 1.89 15.56
CA ASN A 9 -14.18 0.75 14.70
C ASN A 9 -14.17 1.18 13.22
N ASP A 10 -13.15 0.78 12.50
CA ASP A 10 -13.06 0.99 11.06
C ASP A 10 -13.94 -0.04 10.33
N ILE A 11 -15.17 0.35 10.04
CA ILE A 11 -16.16 -0.49 9.34
C ILE A 11 -16.18 -0.26 7.81
N ALA A 12 -15.38 0.68 7.32
CA ALA A 12 -15.35 1.00 5.90
C ALA A 12 -14.94 -0.22 5.05
N LYS A 13 -15.71 -0.47 3.99
CA LYS A 13 -15.44 -1.50 3.00
C LYS A 13 -15.21 -0.85 1.66
N VAL A 14 -14.09 -1.18 1.03
CA VAL A 14 -13.73 -0.71 -0.31
C VAL A 14 -13.95 -1.84 -1.30
N THR A 15 -14.65 -1.54 -2.39
CA THR A 15 -14.87 -2.44 -3.51
C THR A 15 -14.19 -1.91 -4.77
N GLU A 16 -14.15 -2.70 -5.83
CA GLU A 16 -13.59 -2.27 -7.12
C GLU A 16 -14.17 -0.93 -7.63
N ARG A 17 -15.46 -0.71 -7.40
CA ARG A 17 -16.17 0.51 -7.82
C ARG A 17 -15.71 1.78 -7.11
N ASP A 18 -15.10 1.62 -5.93
CA ASP A 18 -14.59 2.73 -5.12
C ASP A 18 -13.17 3.12 -5.52
N LEU A 19 -12.51 2.32 -6.35
CA LEU A 19 -11.14 2.56 -6.77
C LEU A 19 -11.07 3.59 -7.89
N LYS A 20 -10.18 4.58 -7.71
CA LYS A 20 -9.85 5.55 -8.75
C LYS A 20 -8.47 5.23 -9.32
N VAL A 21 -8.39 4.87 -10.59
CA VAL A 21 -7.11 4.73 -11.29
C VAL A 21 -6.52 6.13 -11.52
N VAL A 22 -5.30 6.35 -11.03
CA VAL A 22 -4.62 7.66 -11.11
C VAL A 22 -3.36 7.62 -11.96
N SER A 23 -2.83 6.44 -12.24
CA SER A 23 -1.68 6.22 -13.12
C SER A 23 -2.09 6.11 -14.58
N LYS A 24 -1.11 6.35 -15.49
CA LYS A 24 -1.33 6.14 -16.93
C LYS A 24 -1.58 4.69 -17.28
N ARG A 25 -0.86 3.76 -16.64
CA ARG A 25 -1.13 2.33 -16.78
C ARG A 25 -2.29 1.95 -15.89
N GLU A 26 -3.31 1.35 -16.45
CA GLU A 26 -4.41 0.77 -15.69
C GLU A 26 -4.00 -0.60 -15.13
N PRO A 27 -4.48 -0.95 -13.92
CA PRO A 27 -4.28 -2.29 -13.39
C PRO A 27 -5.08 -3.30 -14.22
N ASN A 28 -4.49 -4.47 -14.47
CA ASN A 28 -5.23 -5.58 -15.04
C ASN A 28 -6.17 -6.22 -13.99
N PRO A 29 -7.13 -7.10 -14.39
CA PRO A 29 -8.09 -7.69 -13.44
C PRO A 29 -7.44 -8.44 -12.27
N GLU A 30 -6.31 -9.13 -12.49
CA GLU A 30 -5.57 -9.81 -11.42
C GLU A 30 -4.93 -8.82 -10.45
N GLU A 31 -4.39 -7.71 -10.96
CA GLU A 31 -3.84 -6.64 -10.13
C GLU A 31 -4.94 -5.97 -9.29
N VAL A 32 -6.11 -5.70 -9.85
CA VAL A 32 -7.27 -5.15 -9.11
C VAL A 32 -7.65 -6.07 -7.96
N LYS A 33 -7.81 -7.36 -8.23
CA LYS A 33 -8.15 -8.37 -7.23
C LYS A 33 -7.09 -8.43 -6.12
N ASN A 34 -5.83 -8.42 -6.50
CA ASN A 34 -4.70 -8.45 -5.58
C ASN A 34 -4.60 -7.18 -4.73
N CYS A 35 -4.83 -6.02 -5.32
CA CYS A 35 -4.89 -4.73 -4.61
C CYS A 35 -6.02 -4.71 -3.56
N LEU A 36 -7.21 -5.19 -3.91
CA LEU A 36 -8.33 -5.26 -2.97
C LEU A 36 -8.05 -6.23 -1.82
N PHE A 37 -7.40 -7.35 -2.10
CA PHE A 37 -6.94 -8.27 -1.05
C PHE A 37 -5.91 -7.61 -0.14
N ALA A 38 -4.89 -6.98 -0.71
CA ALA A 38 -3.85 -6.26 0.03
C ALA A 38 -4.45 -5.15 0.92
N TRP A 39 -5.43 -4.42 0.40
CA TRP A 39 -6.14 -3.38 1.12
C TRP A 39 -6.89 -3.92 2.34
N LYS A 40 -7.59 -5.03 2.19
CA LYS A 40 -8.29 -5.70 3.30
C LYS A 40 -7.31 -6.14 4.40
N VAL A 41 -6.17 -6.70 4.03
CA VAL A 41 -5.14 -7.09 5.00
C VAL A 41 -4.58 -5.85 5.70
N CYS A 42 -4.26 -4.80 4.92
CA CYS A 42 -3.68 -3.56 5.42
C CYS A 42 -4.53 -2.89 6.51
N LYS A 43 -5.86 -2.96 6.39
CA LYS A 43 -6.82 -2.47 7.37
C LYS A 43 -6.60 -3.01 8.79
N TYR A 44 -6.14 -4.25 8.90
CA TYR A 44 -5.93 -4.93 10.19
C TYR A 44 -4.50 -4.80 10.71
N VAL A 45 -3.62 -4.19 9.96
CA VAL A 45 -2.21 -4.02 10.31
C VAL A 45 -2.01 -2.69 11.04
N LYS A 46 -1.20 -2.72 12.10
CA LYS A 46 -0.89 -1.52 12.88
C LYS A 46 -0.15 -0.48 12.04
N SER A 47 -0.62 0.75 12.07
CA SER A 47 -0.03 1.89 11.35
C SER A 47 1.39 2.23 11.86
N ASN A 48 2.28 2.74 11.07
CA ASN A 48 2.21 2.81 9.62
C ASN A 48 2.32 1.43 9.01
N ALA A 49 1.38 1.08 8.11
CA ALA A 49 1.28 -0.26 7.55
C ALA A 49 1.62 -0.28 6.06
N ILE A 50 2.49 -1.20 5.68
CA ILE A 50 2.75 -1.57 4.27
C ILE A 50 2.57 -3.07 4.14
N VAL A 51 1.80 -3.49 3.14
CA VAL A 51 1.52 -4.90 2.84
C VAL A 51 1.87 -5.20 1.39
N TYR A 52 2.68 -6.22 1.16
CA TYR A 52 2.94 -6.76 -0.17
C TYR A 52 2.14 -8.05 -0.37
N THR A 53 1.46 -8.15 -1.50
CA THR A 53 0.67 -9.33 -1.85
C THR A 53 0.91 -9.76 -3.29
N LYS A 54 0.73 -11.05 -3.54
CA LYS A 54 0.76 -11.65 -4.88
C LYS A 54 -0.17 -12.86 -4.91
N ASN A 55 -0.95 -12.99 -5.96
CA ASN A 55 -1.89 -14.11 -6.13
C ASN A 55 -2.81 -14.32 -4.89
N SER A 56 -3.33 -13.21 -4.32
CA SER A 56 -4.15 -13.22 -3.11
C SER A 56 -3.47 -13.88 -1.90
N GLN A 57 -2.15 -13.79 -1.84
CA GLN A 57 -1.33 -14.23 -0.73
C GLN A 57 -0.52 -13.04 -0.19
N THR A 58 -0.41 -12.94 1.12
CA THR A 58 0.48 -11.97 1.78
C THR A 58 1.92 -12.44 1.65
N ILE A 59 2.76 -11.59 1.08
CA ILE A 59 4.18 -11.85 0.82
C ILE A 59 5.05 -11.24 1.92
N GLY A 60 4.73 -10.01 2.32
CA GLY A 60 5.45 -9.31 3.38
C GLY A 60 4.61 -8.22 4.02
N ILE A 61 4.80 -8.00 5.31
CA ILE A 61 4.11 -6.97 6.08
C ILE A 61 5.14 -6.18 6.90
N GLY A 62 5.06 -4.86 6.80
CA GLY A 62 5.70 -3.91 7.70
C GLY A 62 4.64 -3.18 8.51
N ALA A 63 4.76 -3.20 9.82
CA ALA A 63 3.74 -2.70 10.72
C ALA A 63 4.32 -1.88 11.88
N GLY A 64 3.55 -0.92 12.36
CA GLY A 64 3.84 -0.21 13.62
C GLY A 64 5.08 0.66 13.59
N GLN A 65 5.56 1.05 12.43
CA GLN A 65 6.75 1.89 12.28
C GLN A 65 6.41 3.38 12.28
N MET A 66 7.38 4.20 12.67
CA MET A 66 7.23 5.65 12.67
C MET A 66 7.24 6.24 11.25
N SER A 67 7.91 5.59 10.32
CA SER A 67 7.91 5.97 8.91
C SER A 67 7.37 4.87 8.00
N ARG A 68 6.77 5.29 6.90
CA ARG A 68 6.20 4.38 5.89
C ARG A 68 7.30 3.67 5.09
N ILE A 69 8.43 4.34 4.90
CA ILE A 69 9.63 3.77 4.27
C ILE A 69 10.17 2.60 5.11
N ASP A 70 10.23 2.75 6.44
CA ASP A 70 10.70 1.68 7.33
C ASP A 70 9.77 0.47 7.24
N SER A 71 8.45 0.70 7.23
CA SER A 71 7.47 -0.38 7.03
C SER A 71 7.66 -1.09 5.69
N ALA A 72 7.94 -0.34 4.61
CA ALA A 72 8.19 -0.92 3.30
C ALA A 72 9.47 -1.79 3.28
N GLN A 73 10.55 -1.31 3.91
CA GLN A 73 11.81 -2.05 4.01
C GLN A 73 11.64 -3.33 4.83
N ILE A 74 10.93 -3.26 5.96
CA ILE A 74 10.62 -4.43 6.80
C ILE A 74 9.79 -5.46 6.03
N ALA A 75 8.76 -5.01 5.31
CA ALA A 75 7.94 -5.90 4.48
C ALA A 75 8.78 -6.63 3.43
N ALA A 76 9.68 -5.92 2.75
CA ALA A 76 10.58 -6.50 1.75
C ALA A 76 11.60 -7.46 2.37
N SER A 77 12.17 -7.13 3.55
CA SER A 77 13.09 -8.01 4.25
C SER A 77 12.43 -9.32 4.66
N LYS A 78 11.23 -9.23 5.26
CA LYS A 78 10.46 -10.41 5.67
C LYS A 78 10.06 -11.30 4.49
N ALA A 79 9.74 -10.71 3.34
CA ALA A 79 9.48 -11.46 2.12
C ALA A 79 10.72 -12.29 1.70
N ARG A 80 11.88 -11.64 1.64
CA ARG A 80 13.15 -12.30 1.28
C ARG A 80 13.57 -13.39 2.27
N GLU A 81 13.45 -13.13 3.57
CA GLU A 81 13.79 -14.10 4.63
C GLU A 81 12.97 -15.39 4.48
N ARG A 82 11.77 -15.30 3.93
CA ARG A 82 10.86 -16.44 3.67
C ARG A 82 10.99 -17.02 2.27
N GLY A 83 11.93 -16.54 1.47
CA GLY A 83 12.15 -17.00 0.11
C GLY A 83 11.10 -16.53 -0.91
N PHE A 84 10.33 -15.48 -0.59
CA PHE A 84 9.38 -14.89 -1.54
C PHE A 84 10.04 -13.82 -2.38
N ASP A 85 9.67 -13.81 -3.66
CA ASP A 85 10.02 -12.74 -4.59
C ASP A 85 8.97 -11.63 -4.52
N THR A 86 9.43 -10.39 -4.48
CA THR A 86 8.58 -9.18 -4.50
C THR A 86 8.20 -8.75 -5.91
N GLU A 87 8.81 -9.32 -6.94
CA GLU A 87 8.49 -9.01 -8.33
C GLU A 87 7.03 -9.34 -8.67
N GLY A 88 6.33 -8.39 -9.27
CA GLY A 88 4.93 -8.54 -9.63
C GLY A 88 3.94 -8.41 -8.46
N CYS A 89 4.42 -8.06 -7.25
CA CYS A 89 3.54 -7.84 -6.11
C CYS A 89 2.75 -6.54 -6.22
N CYS A 90 1.62 -6.51 -5.52
CA CYS A 90 0.91 -5.29 -5.16
C CYS A 90 1.44 -4.78 -3.82
N MET A 91 1.53 -3.46 -3.68
CA MET A 91 1.77 -2.77 -2.42
C MET A 91 0.51 -2.04 -1.96
N ALA A 92 0.06 -2.34 -0.75
CA ALA A 92 -0.97 -1.54 -0.07
C ALA A 92 -0.35 -0.69 1.03
N SER A 93 -0.85 0.54 1.16
CA SER A 93 -0.49 1.47 2.23
C SER A 93 -1.75 1.99 2.92
N ASP A 94 -1.78 2.00 4.25
CA ASP A 94 -2.92 2.44 5.05
C ASP A 94 -3.17 3.96 5.01
N ALA A 95 -2.20 4.74 4.53
CA ALA A 95 -2.31 6.18 4.30
C ALA A 95 -1.53 6.61 3.05
N PHE A 96 -1.66 7.88 2.67
CA PHE A 96 -0.97 8.43 1.51
C PHE A 96 0.56 8.42 1.69
N PHE A 97 1.29 8.44 0.57
CA PHE A 97 2.74 8.67 0.56
C PHE A 97 3.02 10.18 0.57
N PRO A 98 3.80 10.69 1.54
CA PRO A 98 4.12 12.11 1.62
C PRO A 98 5.10 12.55 0.53
N PHE A 99 5.91 11.63 -0.01
CA PHE A 99 6.94 11.85 -1.02
C PHE A 99 6.98 10.68 -1.99
N ARG A 100 7.65 10.88 -3.13
CA ARG A 100 7.79 9.84 -4.17
C ARG A 100 8.70 8.67 -3.80
N ASP A 101 9.55 8.85 -2.80
CA ASP A 101 10.57 7.87 -2.39
C ASP A 101 10.00 6.47 -2.07
N GLY A 102 8.80 6.40 -1.51
CA GLY A 102 8.12 5.14 -1.27
C GLY A 102 7.77 4.37 -2.56
N ILE A 103 7.38 5.09 -3.60
CA ILE A 103 7.09 4.49 -4.91
C ILE A 103 8.38 4.14 -5.66
N ASP A 104 9.39 4.99 -5.59
CA ASP A 104 10.71 4.71 -6.18
C ASP A 104 11.34 3.45 -5.57
N ALA A 105 11.23 3.29 -4.25
CA ALA A 105 11.69 2.09 -3.55
C ALA A 105 10.88 0.84 -3.95
N ALA A 106 9.55 0.96 -4.09
CA ALA A 106 8.69 -0.13 -4.55
C ALA A 106 9.05 -0.58 -5.98
N ALA A 107 9.30 0.36 -6.87
CA ALA A 107 9.72 0.08 -8.24
C ALA A 107 11.02 -0.74 -8.29
N LYS A 108 11.99 -0.43 -7.42
CA LYS A 108 13.29 -1.14 -7.36
C LYS A 108 13.17 -2.61 -6.98
N ILE A 109 12.13 -2.98 -6.25
CA ILE A 109 11.88 -4.37 -5.82
C ILE A 109 10.82 -5.07 -6.66
N GLY A 110 10.42 -4.47 -7.80
CA GLY A 110 9.55 -5.10 -8.79
C GLY A 110 8.06 -5.01 -8.48
N ILE A 111 7.61 -4.12 -7.61
CA ILE A 111 6.19 -3.86 -7.37
C ILE A 111 5.55 -3.32 -8.65
N THR A 112 4.43 -3.89 -9.07
CA THR A 112 3.75 -3.53 -10.32
C THR A 112 2.43 -2.80 -10.12
N SER A 113 1.84 -2.89 -8.94
CA SER A 113 0.61 -2.18 -8.61
C SER A 113 0.61 -1.65 -7.18
N VAL A 114 -0.05 -0.52 -6.98
CA VAL A 114 -0.12 0.15 -5.67
C VAL A 114 -1.55 0.57 -5.38
N ILE A 115 -1.99 0.30 -4.16
CA ILE A 115 -3.26 0.79 -3.62
C ILE A 115 -3.00 1.62 -2.37
N GLN A 116 -3.53 2.83 -2.35
CA GLN A 116 -3.38 3.79 -1.26
C GLN A 116 -4.56 4.77 -1.24
N PRO A 117 -4.79 5.50 -0.14
CA PRO A 117 -5.92 6.43 -0.07
C PRO A 117 -5.80 7.69 -0.93
N GLY A 118 -4.57 8.16 -1.21
CA GLY A 118 -4.38 9.50 -1.76
C GLY A 118 -4.66 10.61 -0.73
N GLY A 119 -4.68 11.86 -1.17
CA GLY A 119 -5.00 13.02 -0.34
C GLY A 119 -3.78 13.78 0.20
N SER A 120 -2.59 13.48 -0.29
CA SER A 120 -1.39 14.30 -0.04
C SER A 120 -1.37 15.53 -0.94
N MET A 121 -0.79 16.62 -0.46
CA MET A 121 -0.46 17.77 -1.31
C MET A 121 0.54 17.39 -2.43
N ARG A 122 1.27 16.30 -2.27
CA ARG A 122 2.25 15.77 -3.22
C ARG A 122 1.75 14.55 -4.01
N ASP A 123 0.44 14.34 -4.10
CA ASP A 123 -0.12 13.22 -4.84
C ASP A 123 0.37 13.17 -6.29
N GLN A 124 0.50 14.34 -6.96
CA GLN A 124 0.98 14.39 -8.33
C GLN A 124 2.42 13.88 -8.46
N GLU A 125 3.30 14.25 -7.54
CA GLU A 125 4.69 13.75 -7.50
C GLU A 125 4.73 12.22 -7.34
N VAL A 126 3.87 11.67 -6.51
CA VAL A 126 3.74 10.23 -6.27
C VAL A 126 3.17 9.50 -7.50
N ILE A 127 2.17 10.10 -8.15
CA ILE A 127 1.61 9.59 -9.42
C ILE A 127 2.66 9.60 -10.53
N ASP A 128 3.45 10.68 -10.63
CA ASP A 128 4.52 10.79 -11.63
C ASP A 128 5.56 9.69 -11.44
N ALA A 129 5.95 9.39 -10.19
CA ALA A 129 6.86 8.30 -9.89
C ALA A 129 6.30 6.93 -10.34
N ALA A 130 5.00 6.69 -10.10
CA ALA A 130 4.33 5.46 -10.57
C ALA A 130 4.34 5.38 -12.11
N ASN A 131 4.05 6.49 -12.80
CA ASN A 131 4.05 6.56 -14.26
C ASN A 131 5.44 6.30 -14.85
N GLU A 132 6.48 6.89 -14.27
CA GLU A 132 7.88 6.68 -14.69
C GLU A 132 8.29 5.21 -14.57
N ALA A 133 7.81 4.52 -13.53
CA ALA A 133 8.12 3.12 -13.25
C ALA A 133 7.16 2.12 -13.94
N GLY A 134 6.12 2.58 -14.63
CA GLY A 134 5.11 1.72 -15.23
C GLY A 134 4.22 1.00 -14.19
N ILE A 135 4.12 1.55 -12.99
CA ILE A 135 3.27 1.01 -11.91
C ILE A 135 1.83 1.46 -12.10
N ALA A 136 0.88 0.54 -12.00
CA ALA A 136 -0.53 0.86 -11.90
C ALA A 136 -0.86 1.31 -10.47
N MET A 137 -1.42 2.49 -10.31
CA MET A 137 -1.78 3.04 -9.00
C MET A 137 -3.26 3.36 -8.92
N VAL A 138 -3.88 2.93 -7.82
CA VAL A 138 -5.28 3.22 -7.51
C VAL A 138 -5.40 3.90 -6.15
N PHE A 139 -6.33 4.86 -6.06
CA PHE A 139 -6.71 5.53 -4.82
C PHE A 139 -8.04 5.01 -4.30
N THR A 140 -8.14 4.87 -2.98
CA THR A 140 -9.37 4.47 -2.30
C THR A 140 -10.17 5.67 -1.77
N GLY A 141 -9.53 6.80 -1.56
CA GLY A 141 -10.12 7.97 -0.89
C GLY A 141 -10.38 7.77 0.62
N ILE A 142 -10.10 6.60 1.15
CA ILE A 142 -10.31 6.23 2.56
C ILE A 142 -9.01 5.72 3.12
N ARG A 143 -8.59 6.28 4.24
CA ARG A 143 -7.41 5.80 4.99
C ARG A 143 -7.84 4.91 6.16
N HIS A 144 -7.03 3.89 6.45
CA HIS A 144 -7.17 3.04 7.61
C HIS A 144 -6.05 3.34 8.60
N PHE A 145 -6.40 3.84 9.79
CA PHE A 145 -5.45 3.96 10.88
C PHE A 145 -5.80 2.99 11.99
N ARG A 146 -4.81 2.18 12.35
CA ARG A 146 -4.91 1.27 13.49
C ARG A 146 -3.74 1.52 14.45
N HIS A 147 -4.09 2.06 15.59
CA HIS A 147 -3.15 2.37 16.66
C HIS A 147 -3.07 1.27 17.71
#